data_4d6699ad164cd138393db1fea7da6f0f
#
_entry.id   4d6699ad164cd138393db1fea7da6f0f
#
_cell.length_a   1.000
_cell.length_b   1.000
_cell.length_c   1.000
_cell.angle_alpha   90.00
_cell.angle_beta   90.00
_cell.angle_gamma   90.00
#
_symmetry.space_group_name_H-M   'P 1'
#
loop_
_entity.id
_entity.type
_entity.pdbx_description
1 polymer ?
#
loop_
_entity_poly.entity_id
_entity_poly.type
_entity_poly.pdbx_seq_one_letter_code
_entity_poly.pdbx_strand_id
1 'polypeptide(L)'
;MKHIHLQIALAALFICVAVHGQTTSRAADSTAFVNAEWNWKDLGKGALAGSAHISMFGGDQTVSIVKYPARKFRTSIEESAGDLCVTTDSLAKRTEALAAINGSYFNVKTLQPCTFFALAHNEISRTAQSEFFRTNALVAFKNKKGRKMDIMLCDTTCYEYYTKRYHAALASGPLLIQDGKIPAFATDRKFSNARHPRTLIGKDSRGNYYFVTIDGRAKNHADGATLTESALIALWAGMDNAINLDGGGSTTIWTAEDGVLNHPTDNKKFDHAGTRRVPNIIIMK
;
A
#
# COMPACT_ATOMS: atom_id res chain seq x y z
N MET A 1 -25.66 17.02 49.04
CA MET A 1 -26.20 17.01 47.66
C MET A 1 -25.51 17.97 46.68
N LYS A 2 -24.83 19.06 47.09
CA LYS A 2 -24.16 20.00 46.17
C LYS A 2 -22.81 19.49 45.58
N HIS A 3 -22.15 18.54 46.25
CA HIS A 3 -20.85 18.04 45.78
C HIS A 3 -20.93 16.97 44.68
N ILE A 4 -22.03 16.23 44.56
CA ILE A 4 -22.21 15.17 43.55
C ILE A 4 -22.43 15.75 42.17
N HIS A 5 -23.11 16.91 42.06
CA HIS A 5 -23.35 17.57 40.77
C HIS A 5 -22.08 18.19 40.16
N LEU A 6 -21.13 18.61 41.02
CA LEU A 6 -19.88 19.22 40.55
C LEU A 6 -18.92 18.18 39.96
N GLN A 7 -18.89 16.98 40.54
CA GLN A 7 -18.05 15.88 40.03
C GLN A 7 -18.53 15.32 38.66
N ILE A 8 -19.86 15.26 38.48
CA ILE A 8 -20.45 14.79 37.21
C ILE A 8 -20.22 15.80 36.11
N ALA A 9 -20.32 17.09 36.41
CA ALA A 9 -20.01 18.15 35.41
C ALA A 9 -18.53 18.17 34.96
N LEU A 10 -17.60 17.90 35.90
CA LEU A 10 -16.18 17.85 35.60
C LEU A 10 -15.81 16.62 34.75
N ALA A 11 -16.41 15.46 35.05
CA ALA A 11 -16.20 14.25 34.24
C ALA A 11 -16.77 14.37 32.83
N ALA A 12 -17.97 14.98 32.70
CA ALA A 12 -18.54 15.25 31.38
C ALA A 12 -17.72 16.23 30.54
N LEU A 13 -17.13 17.22 31.19
CA LEU A 13 -16.25 18.20 30.50
C LEU A 13 -14.95 17.55 30.00
N PHE A 14 -14.36 16.63 30.78
CA PHE A 14 -13.16 15.90 30.39
C PHE A 14 -13.42 14.93 29.21
N ILE A 15 -14.56 14.25 29.19
CA ILE A 15 -14.93 13.36 28.10
C ILE A 15 -15.21 14.15 26.81
N CYS A 16 -15.88 15.31 26.89
CA CYS A 16 -16.10 16.18 25.73
C CYS A 16 -14.80 16.71 25.13
N VAL A 17 -13.82 17.11 25.94
CA VAL A 17 -12.52 17.61 25.46
C VAL A 17 -11.72 16.52 24.78
N ALA A 18 -11.73 15.30 25.33
CA ALA A 18 -11.02 14.14 24.72
C ALA A 18 -11.61 13.75 23.35
N VAL A 19 -12.94 13.77 23.22
CA VAL A 19 -13.63 13.46 21.96
C VAL A 19 -13.37 14.57 20.91
N HIS A 20 -13.38 15.82 21.30
CA HIS A 20 -13.06 16.94 20.39
C HIS A 20 -11.59 16.92 19.95
N GLY A 21 -10.66 16.59 20.85
CA GLY A 21 -9.26 16.49 20.52
C GLY A 21 -8.95 15.40 19.47
N GLN A 22 -9.61 14.26 19.54
CA GLN A 22 -9.42 13.18 18.55
C GLN A 22 -10.03 13.51 17.18
N THR A 23 -11.16 14.18 17.13
CA THR A 23 -11.82 14.59 15.87
C THR A 23 -11.07 15.72 15.17
N THR A 24 -10.55 16.67 15.90
CA THR A 24 -9.75 17.78 15.36
C THR A 24 -8.41 17.31 14.84
N SER A 25 -7.78 16.33 15.50
CA SER A 25 -6.51 15.72 15.05
C SER A 25 -6.67 15.01 13.68
N ARG A 26 -7.68 14.18 13.50
CA ARG A 26 -7.93 13.49 12.21
C ARG A 26 -8.31 14.45 11.08
N ALA A 27 -9.06 15.48 11.37
CA ALA A 27 -9.40 16.52 10.40
C ALA A 27 -8.15 17.34 10.01
N ALA A 28 -7.27 17.65 10.97
CA ALA A 28 -6.02 18.32 10.71
C ALA A 28 -5.09 17.48 9.80
N ASP A 29 -4.93 16.18 10.08
CA ASP A 29 -4.13 15.28 9.26
C ASP A 29 -4.66 15.14 7.83
N SER A 30 -5.99 15.01 7.68
CA SER A 30 -6.65 15.00 6.37
C SER A 30 -6.41 16.31 5.61
N THR A 31 -6.53 17.44 6.28
CA THR A 31 -6.28 18.76 5.69
C THR A 31 -4.81 18.91 5.29
N ALA A 32 -3.87 18.46 6.13
CA ALA A 32 -2.45 18.44 5.82
C ALA A 32 -2.14 17.61 4.57
N PHE A 33 -2.75 16.42 4.44
CA PHE A 33 -2.56 15.55 3.28
C PHE A 33 -3.12 16.17 1.99
N VAL A 34 -4.35 16.70 2.03
CA VAL A 34 -5.03 17.28 0.85
C VAL A 34 -4.35 18.53 0.37
N ASN A 35 -3.87 19.38 1.28
CA ASN A 35 -3.22 20.67 0.98
C ASN A 35 -1.69 20.56 0.91
N ALA A 36 -1.12 19.35 0.96
CA ALA A 36 0.33 19.16 0.86
C ALA A 36 0.87 19.71 -0.47
N GLU A 37 2.10 20.16 -0.45
CA GLU A 37 2.84 20.54 -1.66
C GLU A 37 3.34 19.30 -2.37
N TRP A 38 2.50 18.74 -3.25
CA TRP A 38 2.84 17.59 -4.07
C TRP A 38 3.70 18.01 -5.27
N ASN A 39 4.83 17.36 -5.41
CA ASN A 39 5.65 17.48 -6.63
C ASN A 39 5.08 16.55 -7.72
N TRP A 40 4.00 16.99 -8.37
CA TRP A 40 3.34 16.21 -9.42
C TRP A 40 4.03 16.33 -10.76
N LYS A 41 4.14 15.19 -11.45
CA LYS A 41 4.67 15.03 -12.80
C LYS A 41 3.65 14.31 -13.68
N ASP A 42 3.45 14.79 -14.89
CA ASP A 42 2.59 14.15 -15.89
C ASP A 42 3.36 13.06 -16.63
N LEU A 43 2.92 11.81 -16.50
CA LEU A 43 3.46 10.65 -17.20
C LEU A 43 2.75 10.39 -18.54
N GLY A 44 1.90 11.30 -18.97
CA GLY A 44 1.12 11.19 -20.20
C GLY A 44 -0.19 10.40 -20.04
N LYS A 45 -1.11 10.61 -20.98
CA LYS A 45 -2.43 9.94 -21.04
C LYS A 45 -3.27 10.09 -19.76
N GLY A 46 -2.97 11.11 -18.93
CA GLY A 46 -3.64 11.37 -17.65
C GLY A 46 -3.12 10.52 -16.48
N ALA A 47 -1.95 9.90 -16.63
CA ALA A 47 -1.21 9.32 -15.53
C ALA A 47 -0.34 10.39 -14.86
N LEU A 48 -0.29 10.38 -13.54
CA LEU A 48 0.46 11.32 -12.71
C LEU A 48 1.33 10.54 -11.72
N ALA A 49 2.54 11.01 -11.49
CA ALA A 49 3.39 10.59 -10.39
C ALA A 49 3.69 11.78 -9.50
N GLY A 50 3.70 11.60 -8.19
CA GLY A 50 4.01 12.69 -7.27
C GLY A 50 4.51 12.18 -5.93
N SER A 51 5.27 13.03 -5.24
CA SER A 51 5.75 12.81 -3.88
C SER A 51 5.52 14.05 -3.04
N ALA A 52 5.26 13.86 -1.76
CA ALA A 52 5.14 14.94 -0.79
C ALA A 52 5.72 14.53 0.55
N HIS A 53 6.33 15.51 1.24
CA HIS A 53 6.69 15.43 2.64
C HIS A 53 5.62 16.14 3.46
N ILE A 54 5.03 15.47 4.44
CA ILE A 54 3.82 15.92 5.11
C ILE A 54 3.94 15.68 6.61
N SER A 55 3.77 16.72 7.42
CA SER A 55 3.65 16.55 8.87
C SER A 55 2.21 16.17 9.21
N MET A 56 1.99 14.90 9.57
CA MET A 56 0.71 14.33 9.97
C MET A 56 0.87 13.13 10.91
N PHE A 57 -0.18 12.76 11.62
CA PHE A 57 -0.15 11.69 12.63
C PHE A 57 0.87 11.94 13.76
N GLY A 58 1.19 13.22 14.03
CA GLY A 58 2.18 13.62 15.02
C GLY A 58 3.62 13.29 14.66
N GLY A 59 3.95 13.21 13.38
CA GLY A 59 5.31 12.97 12.88
C GLY A 59 5.46 13.32 11.41
N ASP A 60 6.62 13.02 10.86
CA ASP A 60 6.94 13.29 9.46
C ASP A 60 6.61 12.07 8.58
N GLN A 61 6.00 12.32 7.44
CA GLN A 61 5.65 11.31 6.46
C GLN A 61 6.13 11.73 5.08
N THR A 62 6.71 10.80 4.34
CA THR A 62 7.00 10.98 2.92
C THR A 62 6.18 9.96 2.14
N VAL A 63 5.30 10.47 1.27
CA VAL A 63 4.36 9.66 0.50
C VAL A 63 4.61 9.85 -0.98
N SER A 64 4.70 8.75 -1.74
CA SER A 64 4.78 8.79 -3.19
C SER A 64 3.58 8.06 -3.81
N ILE A 65 3.00 8.65 -4.84
CA ILE A 65 1.80 8.16 -5.51
C ILE A 65 2.00 8.15 -7.01
N VAL A 66 1.63 7.03 -7.67
CA VAL A 66 1.35 6.99 -9.10
C VAL A 66 -0.14 6.71 -9.26
N LYS A 67 -0.85 7.59 -9.97
CA LYS A 67 -2.29 7.49 -10.26
C LYS A 67 -2.51 7.50 -11.76
N TYR A 68 -3.33 6.59 -12.28
CA TYR A 68 -3.58 6.49 -13.71
C TYR A 68 -4.94 5.91 -14.07
N PRO A 69 -5.56 6.35 -15.20
CA PRO A 69 -6.79 5.76 -15.70
C PRO A 69 -6.53 4.36 -16.28
N ALA A 70 -7.07 3.32 -15.62
CA ALA A 70 -6.82 1.91 -15.97
C ALA A 70 -7.14 1.55 -17.43
N ARG A 71 -8.14 2.23 -18.04
CA ARG A 71 -8.55 1.99 -19.44
C ARG A 71 -7.45 2.37 -20.46
N LYS A 72 -6.53 3.27 -20.10
CA LYS A 72 -5.49 3.79 -21.00
C LYS A 72 -4.16 3.06 -20.89
N PHE A 73 -4.00 2.21 -19.88
CA PHE A 73 -2.76 1.50 -19.59
C PHE A 73 -3.01 0.01 -19.44
N ARG A 74 -1.96 -0.78 -19.59
CA ARG A 74 -1.91 -2.16 -19.15
C ARG A 74 -1.39 -2.21 -17.72
N THR A 75 -2.04 -2.96 -16.84
CA THR A 75 -1.54 -3.28 -15.50
C THR A 75 -1.32 -4.77 -15.41
N SER A 76 -0.16 -5.20 -14.96
CA SER A 76 0.16 -6.63 -14.80
C SER A 76 1.03 -6.88 -13.58
N ILE A 77 1.01 -8.13 -13.12
CA ILE A 77 1.99 -8.63 -12.17
C ILE A 77 3.09 -9.29 -12.99
N GLU A 78 4.33 -8.94 -12.71
CA GLU A 78 5.51 -9.49 -13.37
C GLU A 78 6.38 -10.20 -12.32
N GLU A 79 6.88 -11.39 -12.65
CA GLU A 79 7.78 -12.16 -11.81
C GLU A 79 9.21 -12.09 -12.29
N SER A 80 10.15 -12.34 -11.41
CA SER A 80 11.57 -12.40 -11.74
C SER A 80 11.93 -13.75 -12.36
N ALA A 81 11.43 -14.00 -13.57
CA ALA A 81 11.63 -15.27 -14.28
C ALA A 81 13.13 -15.63 -14.40
N GLY A 82 13.50 -16.82 -13.98
CA GLY A 82 14.88 -17.33 -13.99
C GLY A 82 15.76 -16.84 -12.83
N ASP A 83 15.37 -15.79 -12.13
CA ASP A 83 16.02 -15.28 -10.92
C ASP A 83 15.06 -15.46 -9.73
N LEU A 84 15.55 -15.76 -8.54
CA LEU A 84 14.70 -15.90 -7.35
C LEU A 84 14.10 -14.55 -6.93
N CYS A 85 14.90 -13.48 -7.00
CA CYS A 85 14.47 -12.11 -6.74
C CYS A 85 15.35 -11.12 -7.51
N VAL A 86 14.75 -10.01 -7.96
CA VAL A 86 15.43 -8.83 -8.51
C VAL A 86 14.84 -7.56 -7.93
N THR A 87 15.54 -6.44 -8.04
CA THR A 87 15.01 -5.16 -7.54
C THR A 87 13.84 -4.69 -8.40
N THR A 88 12.90 -3.96 -7.79
CA THR A 88 11.69 -3.44 -8.47
C THR A 88 12.06 -2.64 -9.72
N ASP A 89 13.04 -1.76 -9.64
CA ASP A 89 13.50 -0.92 -10.76
C ASP A 89 14.14 -1.76 -11.89
N SER A 90 14.91 -2.80 -11.53
CA SER A 90 15.51 -3.70 -12.52
C SER A 90 14.46 -4.49 -13.30
N LEU A 91 13.45 -5.03 -12.60
CA LEU A 91 12.37 -5.79 -13.24
C LEU A 91 11.47 -4.84 -14.05
N ALA A 92 11.18 -3.64 -13.54
CA ALA A 92 10.41 -2.62 -14.26
C ALA A 92 11.08 -2.23 -15.58
N LYS A 93 12.39 -2.02 -15.58
CA LYS A 93 13.17 -1.74 -16.80
C LYS A 93 13.12 -2.90 -17.79
N ARG A 94 13.33 -4.15 -17.34
CA ARG A 94 13.25 -5.37 -18.18
C ARG A 94 11.89 -5.53 -18.86
N THR A 95 10.84 -5.13 -18.16
CA THR A 95 9.45 -5.22 -18.65
C THR A 95 8.99 -3.97 -19.38
N GLU A 96 9.85 -2.98 -19.58
CA GLU A 96 9.53 -1.68 -20.21
C GLU A 96 8.30 -1.00 -19.58
N ALA A 97 8.20 -1.06 -18.24
CA ALA A 97 7.13 -0.43 -17.51
C ALA A 97 7.27 1.11 -17.56
N LEU A 98 6.15 1.81 -17.45
CA LEU A 98 6.11 3.26 -17.21
C LEU A 98 6.16 3.57 -15.71
N ALA A 99 5.56 2.71 -14.89
CA ALA A 99 5.67 2.76 -13.44
C ALA A 99 5.56 1.35 -12.83
N ALA A 100 6.11 1.17 -11.63
CA ALA A 100 6.08 -0.10 -10.91
C ALA A 100 6.09 0.09 -9.40
N ILE A 101 5.53 -0.90 -8.69
CA ILE A 101 5.67 -1.09 -7.25
C ILE A 101 6.05 -2.54 -6.94
N ASN A 102 6.68 -2.77 -5.79
CA ASN A 102 6.92 -4.13 -5.30
C ASN A 102 5.59 -4.86 -5.01
N GLY A 103 5.60 -6.19 -5.04
CA GLY A 103 4.42 -7.03 -4.95
C GLY A 103 4.23 -7.72 -3.59
N SER A 104 4.24 -9.06 -3.61
CA SER A 104 3.84 -9.94 -2.50
C SER A 104 4.88 -10.07 -1.39
N TYR A 105 4.40 -10.53 -0.23
CA TYR A 105 5.29 -11.03 0.81
C TYR A 105 6.12 -12.22 0.34
N PHE A 106 7.34 -12.30 0.83
CA PHE A 106 8.24 -13.40 0.54
C PHE A 106 9.16 -13.70 1.73
N ASN A 107 9.76 -14.88 1.72
CA ASN A 107 10.74 -15.26 2.70
C ASN A 107 12.11 -14.70 2.29
N VAL A 108 12.63 -13.75 3.06
CA VAL A 108 13.90 -13.06 2.76
C VAL A 108 15.14 -13.98 2.80
N LYS A 109 15.04 -15.16 3.41
CA LYS A 109 16.14 -16.14 3.46
C LYS A 109 16.14 -17.05 2.24
N THR A 110 14.95 -17.53 1.82
CA THR A 110 14.81 -18.43 0.67
C THR A 110 14.53 -17.70 -0.63
N LEU A 111 14.19 -16.40 -0.56
CA LEU A 111 13.79 -15.55 -1.68
C LEU A 111 12.54 -16.05 -2.43
N GLN A 112 11.76 -16.94 -1.82
CA GLN A 112 10.54 -17.50 -2.41
C GLN A 112 9.30 -16.72 -1.93
N PRO A 113 8.29 -16.49 -2.81
CA PRO A 113 6.99 -15.98 -2.38
C PRO A 113 6.42 -16.86 -1.26
N CYS A 114 5.88 -16.24 -0.22
CA CYS A 114 5.25 -16.97 0.91
C CYS A 114 3.74 -16.71 1.01
N THR A 115 3.17 -16.05 0.01
CA THR A 115 1.73 -15.82 -0.13
C THR A 115 1.24 -16.33 -1.49
N PHE A 116 -0.07 -16.55 -1.63
CA PHE A 116 -0.64 -17.03 -2.88
C PHE A 116 -0.32 -16.08 -4.03
N PHE A 117 0.22 -16.66 -5.09
CA PHE A 117 0.48 -15.97 -6.34
C PHE A 117 0.19 -16.89 -7.51
N ALA A 118 -0.59 -16.41 -8.47
CA ALA A 118 -0.90 -17.10 -9.71
C ALA A 118 -0.71 -16.15 -10.89
N LEU A 119 -0.14 -16.67 -11.99
CA LEU A 119 0.11 -15.94 -13.22
C LEU A 119 -0.17 -16.82 -14.44
N ALA A 120 -0.82 -16.26 -15.46
CA ALA A 120 -1.19 -16.95 -16.69
C ALA A 120 -1.99 -18.25 -16.44
N HIS A 121 -2.88 -18.21 -15.44
CA HIS A 121 -3.68 -19.36 -14.97
C HIS A 121 -2.86 -20.50 -14.35
N ASN A 122 -1.63 -20.25 -13.92
CA ASN A 122 -0.80 -21.19 -13.20
C ASN A 122 -0.59 -20.71 -11.76
N GLU A 123 -0.79 -21.59 -10.80
CA GLU A 123 -0.46 -21.34 -9.39
C GLU A 123 1.05 -21.44 -9.22
N ILE A 124 1.68 -20.39 -8.69
CA ILE A 124 3.13 -20.30 -8.47
C ILE A 124 3.46 -20.55 -7.00
N SER A 125 2.66 -19.98 -6.08
CA SER A 125 2.85 -20.17 -4.65
C SER A 125 1.54 -20.13 -3.88
N ARG A 126 1.53 -20.66 -2.68
CA ARG A 126 0.41 -20.61 -1.70
C ARG A 126 0.81 -19.83 -0.46
N THR A 127 -0.17 -19.28 0.22
CA THR A 127 0.06 -18.60 1.49
C THR A 127 0.45 -19.62 2.55
N ALA A 128 1.65 -19.43 3.11
CA ALA A 128 2.10 -20.21 4.26
C ALA A 128 1.25 -19.88 5.49
N GLN A 129 1.00 -20.88 6.35
CA GLN A 129 0.18 -20.72 7.56
C GLN A 129 0.70 -19.59 8.47
N SER A 130 2.01 -19.41 8.54
CA SER A 130 2.64 -18.32 9.28
C SER A 130 2.30 -16.92 8.78
N GLU A 131 1.75 -16.80 7.55
CA GLU A 131 1.41 -15.53 6.90
C GLU A 131 -0.07 -15.17 6.99
N PHE A 132 -0.94 -16.07 7.46
CA PHE A 132 -2.38 -15.86 7.53
C PHE A 132 -2.78 -14.64 8.38
N PHE A 133 -1.97 -14.29 9.38
CA PHE A 133 -2.25 -13.16 10.26
C PHE A 133 -2.23 -11.81 9.54
N ARG A 134 -1.56 -11.70 8.39
CA ARG A 134 -1.41 -10.48 7.61
C ARG A 134 -1.87 -10.56 6.15
N THR A 135 -2.21 -11.78 5.69
CA THR A 135 -2.58 -12.04 4.29
C THR A 135 -4.04 -12.43 4.22
N ASN A 136 -4.92 -11.44 4.14
CA ASN A 136 -6.37 -11.65 4.11
C ASN A 136 -7.05 -11.06 2.87
N ALA A 137 -6.27 -10.57 1.91
CA ALA A 137 -6.82 -9.92 0.74
C ALA A 137 -6.13 -10.36 -0.56
N LEU A 138 -6.81 -10.15 -1.67
CA LEU A 138 -6.38 -10.51 -3.01
C LEU A 138 -6.47 -9.29 -3.92
N VAL A 139 -5.42 -9.02 -4.69
CA VAL A 139 -5.48 -8.21 -5.89
C VAL A 139 -5.41 -9.13 -7.11
N ALA A 140 -6.34 -8.98 -8.05
CA ALA A 140 -6.45 -9.88 -9.18
C ALA A 140 -6.85 -9.16 -10.47
N PHE A 141 -6.30 -9.61 -11.60
CA PHE A 141 -6.55 -9.08 -12.93
C PHE A 141 -7.18 -10.14 -13.82
N LYS A 142 -8.38 -9.86 -14.39
CA LYS A 142 -9.16 -10.82 -15.18
C LYS A 142 -8.50 -11.22 -16.50
N ASN A 143 -7.66 -10.37 -17.06
CA ASN A 143 -7.00 -10.62 -18.34
C ASN A 143 -5.65 -9.93 -18.43
N LYS A 144 -4.86 -10.25 -19.48
CA LYS A 144 -3.53 -9.68 -19.75
C LYS A 144 -3.49 -8.15 -19.84
N LYS A 145 -4.61 -7.48 -20.15
CA LYS A 145 -4.66 -6.02 -20.23
C LYS A 145 -4.74 -5.36 -18.86
N GLY A 146 -5.18 -6.11 -17.81
CA GLY A 146 -5.24 -5.62 -16.43
C GLY A 146 -6.18 -4.43 -16.20
N ARG A 147 -7.10 -4.15 -17.12
CA ARG A 147 -8.03 -3.01 -17.04
C ARG A 147 -9.18 -3.21 -16.04
N LYS A 148 -9.36 -4.44 -15.58
CA LYS A 148 -10.32 -4.81 -14.53
C LYS A 148 -9.54 -5.47 -13.39
N MET A 149 -9.30 -4.68 -12.35
CA MET A 149 -8.68 -5.11 -11.11
C MET A 149 -9.78 -5.38 -10.08
N ASP A 150 -9.78 -6.57 -9.54
CA ASP A 150 -10.59 -6.92 -8.38
C ASP A 150 -9.70 -6.85 -7.13
N ILE A 151 -10.18 -6.18 -6.09
CA ILE A 151 -9.60 -6.16 -4.74
C ILE A 151 -10.66 -6.67 -3.80
N MET A 152 -10.38 -7.75 -3.06
CA MET A 152 -11.34 -8.43 -2.21
C MET A 152 -10.67 -9.18 -1.07
N LEU A 153 -11.45 -9.65 -0.10
CA LEU A 153 -10.98 -10.62 0.86
C LEU A 153 -10.55 -11.91 0.15
N CYS A 154 -9.46 -12.51 0.61
CA CYS A 154 -8.90 -13.74 0.09
C CYS A 154 -9.35 -14.93 0.96
N ASP A 155 -10.08 -15.84 0.36
CA ASP A 155 -10.37 -17.14 0.95
C ASP A 155 -9.29 -18.15 0.55
N THR A 156 -8.58 -18.67 1.54
CA THR A 156 -7.47 -19.62 1.31
C THR A 156 -7.94 -20.97 0.75
N THR A 157 -9.22 -21.28 0.84
CA THR A 157 -9.82 -22.50 0.24
C THR A 157 -10.14 -22.33 -1.24
N CYS A 158 -10.12 -21.09 -1.76
CA CYS A 158 -10.52 -20.73 -3.12
C CYS A 158 -9.35 -20.52 -4.10
N TYR A 159 -8.11 -20.93 -3.79
CA TYR A 159 -6.94 -20.67 -4.65
C TYR A 159 -7.09 -21.24 -6.06
N GLU A 160 -7.63 -22.44 -6.19
CA GLU A 160 -7.89 -23.05 -7.51
C GLU A 160 -8.90 -22.22 -8.33
N TYR A 161 -9.96 -21.73 -7.68
CA TYR A 161 -10.92 -20.83 -8.31
C TYR A 161 -10.25 -19.53 -8.78
N TYR A 162 -9.43 -18.90 -7.94
CA TYR A 162 -8.72 -17.68 -8.33
C TYR A 162 -7.76 -17.90 -9.48
N THR A 163 -6.99 -19.01 -9.46
CA THR A 163 -6.08 -19.39 -10.53
C THR A 163 -6.79 -19.57 -11.87
N LYS A 164 -7.96 -20.24 -11.88
CA LYS A 164 -8.75 -20.46 -13.11
C LYS A 164 -9.43 -19.19 -13.60
N ARG A 165 -9.91 -18.33 -12.68
CA ARG A 165 -10.71 -17.16 -13.01
C ARG A 165 -9.90 -15.97 -13.45
N TYR A 166 -8.71 -15.77 -12.92
CA TYR A 166 -7.88 -14.59 -13.14
C TYR A 166 -6.63 -14.91 -13.92
N HIS A 167 -6.25 -14.02 -14.82
CA HIS A 167 -4.98 -14.13 -15.54
C HIS A 167 -3.79 -13.95 -14.60
N ALA A 168 -3.93 -13.07 -13.61
CA ALA A 168 -2.95 -12.89 -12.54
C ALA A 168 -3.68 -12.58 -11.23
N ALA A 169 -3.22 -13.16 -10.14
CA ALA A 169 -3.76 -12.93 -8.80
C ALA A 169 -2.66 -13.05 -7.74
N LEU A 170 -2.67 -12.16 -6.77
CA LEU A 170 -1.67 -12.05 -5.73
C LEU A 170 -2.36 -11.79 -4.39
N ALA A 171 -2.18 -12.71 -3.43
CA ALA A 171 -2.64 -12.50 -2.07
C ALA A 171 -1.60 -11.72 -1.27
N SER A 172 -2.11 -10.72 -0.55
CA SER A 172 -1.34 -9.89 0.35
C SER A 172 -2.26 -9.34 1.46
N GLY A 173 -1.93 -8.24 2.07
CA GLY A 173 -2.85 -7.65 3.03
C GLY A 173 -2.20 -6.89 4.17
N PRO A 174 -3.07 -6.47 5.07
CA PRO A 174 -4.51 -6.68 5.03
C PRO A 174 -5.23 -5.80 3.99
N LEU A 175 -6.52 -6.12 3.77
CA LEU A 175 -7.44 -5.25 3.06
C LEU A 175 -7.55 -3.93 3.83
N LEU A 176 -7.25 -2.81 3.17
CA LEU A 176 -7.23 -1.49 3.81
C LEU A 176 -8.53 -0.73 3.65
N ILE A 177 -9.13 -0.81 2.46
CA ILE A 177 -10.41 -0.16 2.15
C ILE A 177 -11.23 -1.12 1.30
N GLN A 178 -12.50 -1.23 1.62
CA GLN A 178 -13.49 -1.92 0.81
C GLN A 178 -14.72 -1.02 0.66
N ASP A 179 -15.03 -0.66 -0.59
CA ASP A 179 -16.18 0.19 -0.95
C ASP A 179 -16.25 1.48 -0.10
N GLY A 180 -15.12 2.16 0.01
CA GLY A 180 -14.94 3.41 0.75
C GLY A 180 -14.92 3.26 2.28
N LYS A 181 -14.94 2.03 2.81
CA LYS A 181 -14.94 1.76 4.25
C LYS A 181 -13.64 1.12 4.70
N ILE A 182 -13.07 1.61 5.79
CA ILE A 182 -11.90 1.04 6.44
C ILE A 182 -12.35 -0.09 7.36
N PRO A 183 -11.92 -1.36 7.14
CA PRO A 183 -12.25 -2.46 8.04
C PRO A 183 -11.49 -2.32 9.37
N ALA A 184 -11.95 -3.03 10.40
CA ALA A 184 -11.23 -3.13 11.65
C ALA A 184 -9.94 -3.95 11.46
N PHE A 185 -8.82 -3.44 11.99
CA PHE A 185 -7.55 -4.17 12.03
C PHE A 185 -7.34 -4.80 13.41
N ALA A 186 -6.61 -5.92 13.45
CA ALA A 186 -6.19 -6.52 14.71
C ALA A 186 -5.27 -5.54 15.47
N THR A 187 -5.64 -5.19 16.69
CA THR A 187 -4.96 -4.15 17.48
C THR A 187 -3.86 -4.68 18.39
N ASP A 188 -3.76 -5.99 18.54
CA ASP A 188 -2.79 -6.68 19.41
C ASP A 188 -1.44 -6.95 18.73
N ARG A 189 -1.31 -6.62 17.44
CA ARG A 189 -0.13 -6.99 16.65
C ARG A 189 0.73 -5.80 16.30
N LYS A 190 2.04 -5.93 16.53
CA LYS A 190 3.05 -4.95 16.09
C LYS A 190 2.96 -4.66 14.59
N PHE A 191 2.62 -5.66 13.79
CA PHE A 191 2.43 -5.48 12.35
C PHE A 191 1.37 -4.42 12.02
N SER A 192 0.26 -4.38 12.77
CA SER A 192 -0.84 -3.43 12.56
C SER A 192 -0.55 -2.06 13.16
N ASN A 193 0.04 -2.02 14.35
CA ASN A 193 0.10 -0.83 15.19
C ASN A 193 1.46 -0.12 15.17
N ALA A 194 2.52 -0.79 14.70
CA ALA A 194 3.81 -0.13 14.53
C ALA A 194 3.90 0.56 13.18
N ARG A 195 4.54 1.71 13.16
CA ARG A 195 4.86 2.44 11.94
C ARG A 195 5.98 1.75 11.17
N HIS A 196 5.74 1.50 9.89
CA HIS A 196 6.66 0.87 8.95
C HIS A 196 6.56 1.56 7.59
N PRO A 197 7.59 1.45 6.73
CA PRO A 197 7.40 1.69 5.30
C PRO A 197 6.28 0.79 4.77
N ARG A 198 5.39 1.33 3.93
CA ARG A 198 4.24 0.62 3.39
C ARG A 198 4.14 0.77 1.88
N THR A 199 3.64 -0.27 1.23
CA THR A 199 3.29 -0.27 -0.20
C THR A 199 1.83 -0.63 -0.33
N LEU A 200 1.09 0.14 -1.11
CA LEU A 200 -0.35 -0.03 -1.30
C LEU A 200 -0.67 -0.05 -2.79
N ILE A 201 -1.68 -0.84 -3.16
CA ILE A 201 -2.34 -0.74 -4.45
C ILE A 201 -3.84 -0.53 -4.22
N GLY A 202 -4.46 0.29 -5.05
CA GLY A 202 -5.89 0.55 -4.94
C GLY A 202 -6.52 1.04 -6.24
N LYS A 203 -7.83 1.25 -6.16
CA LYS A 203 -8.63 1.81 -7.24
C LYS A 203 -9.72 2.72 -6.70
N ASP A 204 -10.17 3.65 -7.55
CA ASP A 204 -11.37 4.45 -7.31
C ASP A 204 -12.55 3.99 -8.19
N SER A 205 -13.75 4.48 -7.86
CA SER A 205 -15.00 4.24 -8.62
C SER A 205 -15.00 4.89 -10.01
N ARG A 206 -14.09 5.84 -10.26
CA ARG A 206 -13.92 6.51 -11.56
C ARG A 206 -13.06 5.73 -12.53
N GLY A 207 -12.48 4.60 -12.09
CA GLY A 207 -11.65 3.70 -12.89
C GLY A 207 -10.18 4.09 -12.95
N ASN A 208 -9.68 4.83 -11.97
CA ASN A 208 -8.24 5.03 -11.80
C ASN A 208 -7.66 3.95 -10.89
N TYR A 209 -6.39 3.60 -11.14
CA TYR A 209 -5.56 2.76 -10.29
C TYR A 209 -4.51 3.61 -9.61
N TYR A 210 -4.08 3.17 -8.44
CA TYR A 210 -3.13 3.86 -7.58
C TYR A 210 -2.04 2.90 -7.12
N PHE A 211 -0.79 3.31 -7.28
CA PHE A 211 0.37 2.77 -6.59
C PHE A 211 0.78 3.78 -5.55
N VAL A 212 0.96 3.36 -4.31
CA VAL A 212 1.34 4.26 -3.22
C VAL A 212 2.42 3.62 -2.38
N THR A 213 3.43 4.41 -2.03
CA THR A 213 4.39 4.07 -0.99
C THR A 213 4.39 5.14 0.09
N ILE A 214 4.56 4.68 1.32
CA ILE A 214 4.78 5.52 2.50
C ILE A 214 6.15 5.14 3.02
N ASP A 215 7.10 6.07 2.99
CA ASP A 215 8.43 5.84 3.52
C ASP A 215 8.40 5.71 5.04
N GLY A 216 9.47 5.22 5.63
CA GLY A 216 9.55 5.07 7.08
C GLY A 216 10.94 4.69 7.54
N ARG A 217 11.11 4.51 8.87
CA ARG A 217 12.39 4.16 9.48
C ARG A 217 13.50 5.20 9.28
N ALA A 218 13.14 6.41 8.92
CA ALA A 218 14.05 7.52 8.67
C ALA A 218 13.69 8.69 9.60
N LYS A 219 14.36 8.76 10.74
CA LYS A 219 14.13 9.81 11.75
C LYS A 219 14.25 11.21 11.09
N ASN A 220 13.31 12.09 11.41
CA ASN A 220 13.19 13.47 10.88
C ASN A 220 12.88 13.56 9.37
N HIS A 221 12.54 12.44 8.72
CA HIS A 221 12.17 12.41 7.30
C HIS A 221 10.88 11.62 7.05
N ALA A 222 10.78 10.44 7.64
CA ALA A 222 9.64 9.56 7.46
C ALA A 222 9.55 8.53 8.60
N ASP A 223 8.53 8.65 9.43
CA ASP A 223 8.28 7.72 10.53
C ASP A 223 7.71 6.38 10.02
N GLY A 224 7.01 6.42 8.90
CA GLY A 224 6.21 5.33 8.39
C GLY A 224 4.77 5.38 8.89
N ALA A 225 3.99 4.35 8.55
CA ALA A 225 2.57 4.32 8.89
C ALA A 225 2.14 2.99 9.53
N THR A 226 1.20 3.07 10.47
CA THR A 226 0.38 1.94 10.93
C THR A 226 -0.58 1.52 9.80
N LEU A 227 -1.28 0.40 9.94
CA LEU A 227 -2.28 0.01 8.95
C LEU A 227 -3.46 0.98 8.90
N THR A 228 -3.89 1.51 10.05
CA THR A 228 -4.95 2.52 10.10
C THR A 228 -4.54 3.81 9.41
N GLU A 229 -3.33 4.31 9.67
CA GLU A 229 -2.78 5.49 9.01
C GLU A 229 -2.63 5.26 7.48
N SER A 230 -2.20 4.07 7.07
CA SER A 230 -2.12 3.69 5.65
C SER A 230 -3.48 3.67 4.96
N ALA A 231 -4.51 3.16 5.63
CA ALA A 231 -5.88 3.16 5.12
C ALA A 231 -6.44 4.58 5.00
N LEU A 232 -6.14 5.47 5.96
CA LEU A 232 -6.52 6.89 5.90
C LEU A 232 -5.85 7.60 4.74
N ILE A 233 -4.53 7.40 4.53
CA ILE A 233 -3.80 7.95 3.38
C ILE A 233 -4.41 7.47 2.06
N ALA A 234 -4.72 6.18 1.94
CA ALA A 234 -5.36 5.63 0.76
C ALA A 234 -6.74 6.26 0.49
N LEU A 235 -7.55 6.44 1.54
CA LEU A 235 -8.86 7.09 1.46
C LEU A 235 -8.72 8.56 1.02
N TRP A 236 -7.81 9.33 1.61
CA TRP A 236 -7.57 10.73 1.28
C TRP A 236 -6.97 10.91 -0.12
N ALA A 237 -6.20 9.92 -0.61
CA ALA A 237 -5.75 9.88 -2.01
C ALA A 237 -6.90 9.61 -3.01
N GLY A 238 -8.08 9.23 -2.51
CA GLY A 238 -9.30 9.01 -3.30
C GLY A 238 -9.57 7.58 -3.70
N MET A 239 -8.99 6.58 -3.01
CA MET A 239 -9.26 5.17 -3.29
C MET A 239 -10.55 4.71 -2.60
N ASP A 240 -11.34 3.90 -3.30
CA ASP A 240 -12.53 3.23 -2.76
C ASP A 240 -12.23 1.78 -2.34
N ASN A 241 -11.21 1.17 -2.95
CA ASN A 241 -10.72 -0.16 -2.58
C ASN A 241 -9.19 -0.15 -2.58
N ALA A 242 -8.58 -0.69 -1.53
CA ALA A 242 -7.13 -0.71 -1.36
C ALA A 242 -6.65 -1.91 -0.54
N ILE A 243 -5.47 -2.41 -0.87
CA ILE A 243 -4.79 -3.51 -0.18
C ILE A 243 -3.35 -3.08 0.16
N ASN A 244 -2.86 -3.49 1.33
CA ASN A 244 -1.45 -3.40 1.66
C ASN A 244 -0.67 -4.54 1.00
N LEU A 245 0.46 -4.21 0.41
CA LEU A 245 1.44 -5.15 -0.17
C LEU A 245 2.62 -5.35 0.78
N ASP A 246 3.70 -6.00 0.31
CA ASP A 246 4.90 -6.12 1.12
C ASP A 246 5.51 -4.74 1.38
N GLY A 247 5.86 -4.51 2.63
CA GLY A 247 6.35 -3.24 3.13
C GLY A 247 7.80 -3.32 3.62
N GLY A 248 8.15 -2.41 4.52
CA GLY A 248 9.48 -2.38 5.13
C GLY A 248 10.59 -2.10 4.10
N GLY A 249 11.62 -2.92 4.08
CA GLY A 249 12.73 -2.77 3.13
C GLY A 249 12.36 -3.03 1.67
N SER A 250 11.21 -3.69 1.40
CA SER A 250 10.74 -3.97 0.05
C SER A 250 10.01 -2.79 -0.58
N THR A 251 9.55 -1.82 0.25
CA THR A 251 8.77 -0.66 -0.20
C THR A 251 9.51 0.10 -1.28
N THR A 252 9.02 0.01 -2.52
CA THR A 252 9.63 0.67 -3.68
C THR A 252 8.55 1.05 -4.68
N ILE A 253 8.56 2.31 -5.13
CA ILE A 253 7.80 2.82 -6.27
C ILE A 253 8.77 3.43 -7.27
N TRP A 254 8.57 3.14 -8.54
CA TRP A 254 9.48 3.52 -9.61
C TRP A 254 8.72 4.04 -10.82
N THR A 255 9.30 4.99 -11.53
CA THR A 255 8.84 5.43 -12.86
C THR A 255 9.97 5.36 -13.87
N ALA A 256 9.62 5.22 -15.15
CA ALA A 256 10.61 5.19 -16.23
C ALA A 256 11.36 6.52 -16.37
N GLU A 257 10.74 7.62 -16.00
CA GLU A 257 11.28 8.96 -16.15
C GLU A 257 12.21 9.35 -14.99
N ASP A 258 11.82 9.07 -13.75
CA ASP A 258 12.55 9.55 -12.57
C ASP A 258 13.33 8.46 -11.84
N GLY A 259 13.11 7.17 -12.18
CA GLY A 259 13.67 6.08 -11.43
C GLY A 259 12.86 5.81 -10.14
N VAL A 260 13.55 5.47 -9.05
CA VAL A 260 12.93 5.22 -7.75
C VAL A 260 12.49 6.54 -7.14
N LEU A 261 11.17 6.69 -6.85
CA LEU A 261 10.60 7.93 -6.33
C LEU A 261 10.68 8.03 -4.81
N ASN A 262 10.50 6.91 -4.12
CA ASN A 262 10.52 6.85 -2.66
C ASN A 262 11.95 6.60 -2.14
N HIS A 263 12.08 6.45 -0.81
CA HIS A 263 13.37 6.22 -0.15
C HIS A 263 13.38 4.82 0.48
N PRO A 264 13.71 3.76 -0.30
CA PRO A 264 13.76 2.39 0.21
C PRO A 264 14.83 2.23 1.30
N THR A 265 14.54 1.46 2.35
CA THR A 265 15.35 1.46 3.58
C THR A 265 16.26 0.26 3.74
N ASP A 266 16.51 -0.55 2.73
CA ASP A 266 17.32 -1.75 2.86
C ASP A 266 18.83 -1.44 3.08
N ASN A 267 19.29 -0.30 2.57
CA ASN A 267 20.63 0.25 2.82
C ASN A 267 20.72 1.10 4.09
N LYS A 268 19.62 1.28 4.85
CA LYS A 268 19.52 2.10 6.09
C LYS A 268 19.85 3.59 5.89
N LYS A 269 19.70 4.09 4.67
CA LYS A 269 19.88 5.51 4.32
C LYS A 269 18.57 6.07 3.81
N PHE A 270 18.40 7.39 3.91
CA PHE A 270 17.27 8.09 3.29
C PHE A 270 17.70 8.60 1.92
N ASP A 271 17.77 7.67 0.96
CA ASP A 271 18.13 7.92 -0.43
C ASP A 271 17.31 6.99 -1.36
N HIS A 272 17.48 7.12 -2.66
CA HIS A 272 16.75 6.33 -3.64
C HIS A 272 17.43 5.00 -4.02
N ALA A 273 18.56 4.64 -3.37
CA ALA A 273 19.39 3.50 -3.76
C ALA A 273 19.14 2.23 -2.93
N GLY A 274 18.36 2.31 -1.85
CA GLY A 274 18.15 1.21 -0.89
C GLY A 274 17.11 0.18 -1.33
N THR A 275 16.99 -0.14 -2.61
CA THR A 275 15.99 -1.10 -3.12
C THR A 275 16.33 -2.53 -2.77
N ARG A 276 15.34 -3.27 -2.27
CA ARG A 276 15.45 -4.71 -1.99
C ARG A 276 15.07 -5.54 -3.21
N ARG A 277 15.72 -6.70 -3.37
CA ARG A 277 15.28 -7.73 -4.32
C ARG A 277 13.95 -8.34 -3.88
N VAL A 278 13.00 -8.45 -4.80
CA VAL A 278 11.64 -8.94 -4.58
C VAL A 278 11.26 -9.97 -5.64
N PRO A 279 10.37 -10.94 -5.34
CA PRO A 279 10.02 -12.02 -6.27
C PRO A 279 9.10 -11.56 -7.41
N ASN A 280 8.31 -10.54 -7.17
CA ASN A 280 7.36 -10.00 -8.16
C ASN A 280 7.08 -8.52 -7.91
N ILE A 281 6.59 -7.87 -8.96
CA ILE A 281 6.21 -6.46 -8.95
C ILE A 281 4.85 -6.29 -9.64
N ILE A 282 4.22 -5.14 -9.44
CA ILE A 282 3.03 -4.72 -10.21
C ILE A 282 3.44 -3.53 -11.06
N ILE A 283 3.15 -3.59 -12.35
CA ILE A 283 3.56 -2.57 -13.33
C ILE A 283 2.37 -1.87 -14.00
N MET A 284 2.61 -0.63 -14.40
CA MET A 284 1.81 0.13 -15.37
C MET A 284 2.63 0.24 -16.68
N LYS A 285 2.02 -0.09 -17.82
CA LYS A 285 2.66 -0.03 -19.16
C LYS A 285 1.72 0.53 -20.22
#